data_4c7b4e8ecbfa064421ea4447d9622f02
#
_entry.id   4c7b4e8ecbfa064421ea4447d9622f02
#
_cell.length_a   1.000
_cell.length_b   1.000
_cell.length_c   1.000
_cell.angle_alpha   90.00
_cell.angle_beta   90.00
_cell.angle_gamma   90.00
#
_symmetry.space_group_name_H-M   'P 1'
#
loop_
_entity.id
_entity.type
_entity.pdbx_description
1 polymer ?
#
loop_
_entity_poly.entity_id
_entity_poly.type
_entity_poly.pdbx_seq_one_letter_code
_entity_poly.pdbx_strand_id
1 'polypeptide(L)'
;MVGDDPDEMGDNLVAVSVGGTVAEMALGEDHTCMLLDSGDVVCFGKNDSGQLGLGDTSTRGQIAGDVGEAADLGAGLSAVAVAAGCRHTCGLLDDGTVKCFGYTTGTTDNMGDDAGEMGDDLPAVSLDGTVSAVAAGCDHTCALMDDGTVMCWGRNTHGQLGTGDSDDRLDGSGLELVAVDLDGSVATAIAAGESHTCALLDDDSIKCW
;
A
#
# COMPACT_ATOMS: atom_id res chain seq x y z
N MET A 1 -20.15 -15.70 -0.08
CA MET A 1 -19.18 -15.22 -1.08
C MET A 1 -19.96 -15.05 -2.36
N VAL A 2 -19.59 -14.17 -3.28
CA VAL A 2 -20.27 -14.03 -4.58
C VAL A 2 -19.38 -14.70 -5.62
N GLY A 3 -19.98 -15.49 -6.52
CA GLY A 3 -19.28 -16.20 -7.60
C GLY A 3 -19.04 -17.69 -7.35
N ASP A 4 -19.50 -18.23 -6.25
CA ASP A 4 -19.42 -19.66 -5.89
C ASP A 4 -20.70 -20.45 -6.20
N ASP A 5 -21.82 -19.75 -6.47
CA ASP A 5 -23.08 -20.38 -6.88
C ASP A 5 -23.45 -20.04 -8.35
N PRO A 6 -24.18 -20.91 -9.04
CA PRO A 6 -24.75 -20.62 -10.37
C PRO A 6 -25.61 -19.35 -10.31
N ASP A 7 -25.53 -18.53 -11.37
CA ASP A 7 -26.31 -17.30 -11.55
C ASP A 7 -25.92 -16.11 -10.67
N GLU A 8 -24.81 -16.14 -9.95
CA GLU A 8 -24.30 -14.99 -9.18
C GLU A 8 -23.50 -14.00 -10.01
N MET A 9 -23.05 -14.42 -11.19
CA MET A 9 -22.22 -13.63 -12.12
C MET A 9 -23.05 -12.98 -13.23
N GLY A 10 -22.41 -12.20 -14.06
CA GLY A 10 -23.07 -11.50 -15.18
C GLY A 10 -23.97 -10.39 -14.70
N ASP A 11 -25.20 -10.35 -15.20
CA ASP A 11 -26.19 -9.29 -14.85
C ASP A 11 -26.64 -9.33 -13.39
N ASN A 12 -26.36 -10.41 -12.66
CA ASN A 12 -26.68 -10.56 -11.26
C ASN A 12 -25.57 -10.08 -10.31
N LEU A 13 -24.37 -9.83 -10.84
CA LEU A 13 -23.27 -9.26 -10.06
C LEU A 13 -23.51 -7.77 -9.83
N VAL A 14 -23.74 -7.39 -8.58
CA VAL A 14 -24.01 -6.00 -8.21
C VAL A 14 -22.70 -5.23 -8.13
N ALA A 15 -22.64 -4.07 -8.79
CA ALA A 15 -21.50 -3.17 -8.70
C ALA A 15 -21.37 -2.58 -7.27
N VAL A 16 -20.12 -2.47 -6.80
CA VAL A 16 -19.80 -1.76 -5.57
C VAL A 16 -19.85 -0.26 -5.85
N SER A 17 -20.63 0.49 -5.06
CA SER A 17 -20.69 1.94 -5.16
C SER A 17 -19.72 2.58 -4.18
N VAL A 18 -18.74 3.33 -4.69
CA VAL A 18 -17.64 3.94 -3.91
C VAL A 18 -17.69 5.46 -3.88
N GLY A 19 -18.79 6.05 -4.38
CA GLY A 19 -19.01 7.50 -4.29
C GLY A 19 -18.29 8.34 -5.34
N GLY A 20 -17.54 7.72 -6.27
CA GLY A 20 -16.78 8.43 -7.31
C GLY A 20 -16.37 7.54 -8.47
N THR A 21 -15.61 8.08 -9.40
CA THR A 21 -14.98 7.34 -10.49
C THR A 21 -13.67 6.73 -10.02
N VAL A 22 -13.50 5.43 -10.22
CA VAL A 22 -12.30 4.70 -9.81
C VAL A 22 -11.22 4.85 -10.89
N ALA A 23 -10.07 5.39 -10.52
CA ALA A 23 -8.88 5.50 -11.35
C ALA A 23 -7.99 4.26 -11.22
N GLU A 24 -7.82 3.73 -10.00
CA GLU A 24 -6.95 2.59 -9.70
C GLU A 24 -7.56 1.70 -8.61
N MET A 25 -7.17 0.43 -8.57
CA MET A 25 -7.54 -0.50 -7.51
C MET A 25 -6.29 -1.24 -7.00
N ALA A 26 -6.21 -1.39 -5.68
CA ALA A 26 -5.22 -2.21 -5.00
C ALA A 26 -5.93 -3.29 -4.18
N LEU A 27 -5.45 -4.52 -4.30
CA LEU A 27 -6.02 -5.68 -3.63
C LEU A 27 -5.06 -6.17 -2.55
N GLY A 28 -5.49 -6.10 -1.30
CA GLY A 28 -4.83 -6.76 -0.19
C GLY A 28 -5.29 -8.21 -0.03
N GLU A 29 -4.90 -8.87 1.07
CA GLU A 29 -5.32 -10.25 1.35
C GLU A 29 -6.84 -10.34 1.57
N ASP A 30 -7.39 -9.49 2.44
CA ASP A 30 -8.80 -9.50 2.85
C ASP A 30 -9.45 -8.10 2.76
N HIS A 31 -8.83 -7.16 2.05
CA HIS A 31 -9.38 -5.81 1.82
C HIS A 31 -9.06 -5.32 0.41
N THR A 32 -9.81 -4.35 -0.02
CA THR A 32 -9.64 -3.71 -1.34
C THR A 32 -9.67 -2.20 -1.15
N CYS A 33 -8.73 -1.50 -1.77
CA CYS A 33 -8.68 -0.05 -1.81
C CYS A 33 -8.81 0.44 -3.24
N MET A 34 -9.49 1.56 -3.41
CA MET A 34 -9.67 2.23 -4.68
C MET A 34 -9.21 3.67 -4.55
N LEU A 35 -8.42 4.10 -5.50
CA LEU A 35 -8.10 5.48 -5.74
C LEU A 35 -9.18 6.06 -6.67
N LEU A 36 -9.81 7.14 -6.25
CA LEU A 36 -10.80 7.87 -7.04
C LEU A 36 -10.12 8.98 -7.86
N ASP A 37 -10.77 9.42 -8.96
CA ASP A 37 -10.32 10.56 -9.75
C ASP A 37 -10.17 11.87 -8.94
N SER A 38 -10.82 11.95 -7.78
CA SER A 38 -10.68 13.05 -6.82
C SER A 38 -9.38 13.03 -6.03
N GLY A 39 -8.62 11.93 -6.07
CA GLY A 39 -7.45 11.68 -5.22
C GLY A 39 -7.79 11.08 -3.84
N ASP A 40 -9.08 10.77 -3.60
CA ASP A 40 -9.51 10.08 -2.39
C ASP A 40 -9.21 8.58 -2.47
N VAL A 41 -8.81 7.98 -1.35
CA VAL A 41 -8.64 6.53 -1.20
C VAL A 41 -9.79 5.97 -0.38
N VAL A 42 -10.59 5.09 -0.97
CA VAL A 42 -11.73 4.42 -0.33
C VAL A 42 -11.45 2.94 -0.24
N CYS A 43 -11.49 2.41 0.99
CA CYS A 43 -11.19 1.00 1.24
C CYS A 43 -12.39 0.27 1.85
N PHE A 44 -12.51 -1.03 1.56
CA PHE A 44 -13.46 -1.92 2.20
C PHE A 44 -12.88 -3.33 2.34
N GLY A 45 -13.47 -4.14 3.19
CA GLY A 45 -13.00 -5.45 3.56
C GLY A 45 -12.66 -5.52 5.05
N LYS A 46 -11.73 -6.37 5.40
CA LYS A 46 -11.23 -6.58 6.76
C LYS A 46 -10.49 -5.34 7.27
N ASN A 47 -10.64 -5.03 8.56
CA ASN A 47 -10.08 -3.84 9.19
C ASN A 47 -9.53 -4.10 10.60
N ASP A 48 -9.18 -5.31 10.96
CA ASP A 48 -8.72 -5.66 12.31
C ASP A 48 -7.35 -5.06 12.68
N SER A 49 -6.67 -4.45 11.71
CA SER A 49 -5.39 -3.75 11.88
C SER A 49 -5.43 -2.29 11.41
N GLY A 50 -6.61 -1.70 11.17
CA GLY A 50 -6.73 -0.33 10.65
C GLY A 50 -6.42 -0.18 9.16
N GLN A 51 -6.34 -1.27 8.40
CA GLN A 51 -5.94 -1.27 6.98
C GLN A 51 -6.90 -0.53 6.04
N LEU A 52 -8.06 -0.11 6.52
CA LEU A 52 -8.99 0.76 5.78
C LEU A 52 -8.74 2.25 6.02
N GLY A 53 -7.93 2.62 7.04
CA GLY A 53 -7.58 4.00 7.34
C GLY A 53 -8.72 4.85 7.88
N LEU A 54 -9.62 4.26 8.67
CA LEU A 54 -10.84 4.90 9.16
C LEU A 54 -10.78 5.33 10.64
N GLY A 55 -9.63 5.10 11.32
CA GLY A 55 -9.48 5.35 12.75
C GLY A 55 -10.32 4.41 13.61
N ASP A 56 -10.59 3.21 13.11
CA ASP A 56 -11.26 2.13 13.82
C ASP A 56 -10.87 0.76 13.26
N THR A 57 -11.32 -0.32 13.89
CA THR A 57 -11.05 -1.71 13.46
C THR A 57 -12.29 -2.42 12.90
N SER A 58 -13.31 -1.68 12.48
CA SER A 58 -14.55 -2.27 12.00
C SER A 58 -14.46 -2.64 10.52
N THR A 59 -14.75 -3.89 10.18
CA THR A 59 -14.86 -4.38 8.80
C THR A 59 -15.96 -3.62 8.04
N ARG A 60 -15.72 -3.28 6.77
CA ARG A 60 -16.66 -2.61 5.86
C ARG A 60 -16.98 -3.48 4.65
N GLY A 61 -18.07 -3.18 3.95
CA GLY A 61 -18.43 -3.84 2.69
C GLY A 61 -19.13 -5.20 2.86
N GLN A 62 -19.58 -5.55 4.06
CA GLN A 62 -20.35 -6.78 4.30
C GLN A 62 -21.78 -6.70 3.74
N ILE A 63 -22.30 -5.49 3.59
CA ILE A 63 -23.60 -5.19 2.97
C ILE A 63 -23.44 -4.15 1.88
N ALA A 64 -24.32 -4.16 0.89
CA ALA A 64 -24.29 -3.20 -0.20
C ALA A 64 -24.35 -1.75 0.32
N GLY A 65 -23.40 -0.91 -0.11
CA GLY A 65 -23.29 0.50 0.28
C GLY A 65 -22.48 0.76 1.56
N ASP A 66 -21.95 -0.26 2.21
CA ASP A 66 -21.10 -0.14 3.41
C ASP A 66 -19.60 -0.19 3.03
N VAL A 67 -19.16 0.75 2.19
CA VAL A 67 -17.75 0.84 1.78
C VAL A 67 -16.93 1.80 2.64
N GLY A 68 -17.55 2.50 3.58
CA GLY A 68 -16.88 3.48 4.43
C GLY A 68 -16.66 4.84 3.75
N GLU A 69 -16.01 5.73 4.47
CA GLU A 69 -15.56 7.04 4.00
C GLU A 69 -14.15 6.92 3.40
N ALA A 70 -13.65 7.98 2.76
CA ALA A 70 -12.28 8.05 2.30
C ALA A 70 -11.31 8.07 3.50
N ALA A 71 -10.17 7.38 3.36
CA ALA A 71 -9.08 7.48 4.33
C ALA A 71 -8.54 8.93 4.37
N ASP A 72 -8.42 9.50 5.55
CA ASP A 72 -7.84 10.83 5.71
C ASP A 72 -6.31 10.74 5.62
N LEU A 73 -5.73 11.29 4.56
CA LEU A 73 -4.29 11.29 4.30
C LEU A 73 -3.60 12.61 4.69
N GLY A 74 -4.38 13.59 5.19
CA GLY A 74 -3.89 14.90 5.64
C GLY A 74 -4.43 16.06 4.80
N ALA A 75 -4.43 17.23 5.42
CA ALA A 75 -5.04 18.42 4.85
C ALA A 75 -4.34 18.86 3.55
N GLY A 76 -5.10 18.93 2.46
CA GLY A 76 -4.62 19.42 1.15
C GLY A 76 -3.75 18.44 0.39
N LEU A 77 -3.68 17.18 0.81
CA LEU A 77 -2.99 16.09 0.13
C LEU A 77 -3.98 15.19 -0.61
N SER A 78 -3.58 14.71 -1.78
CA SER A 78 -4.36 13.79 -2.61
C SER A 78 -3.49 12.61 -3.00
N ALA A 79 -4.05 11.40 -2.98
CA ALA A 79 -3.33 10.24 -3.48
C ALA A 79 -3.26 10.27 -5.01
N VAL A 80 -2.12 9.83 -5.55
CA VAL A 80 -1.87 9.65 -6.99
C VAL A 80 -1.64 8.18 -7.34
N ALA A 81 -1.35 7.32 -6.36
CA ALA A 81 -1.32 5.87 -6.48
C ALA A 81 -1.66 5.22 -5.13
N VAL A 82 -2.12 3.98 -5.17
CA VAL A 82 -2.43 3.18 -3.97
C VAL A 82 -1.85 1.78 -4.10
N ALA A 83 -1.29 1.25 -3.02
CA ALA A 83 -0.83 -0.14 -2.93
C ALA A 83 -1.38 -0.78 -1.66
N ALA A 84 -1.78 -2.05 -1.73
CA ALA A 84 -2.33 -2.80 -0.60
C ALA A 84 -1.56 -4.11 -0.40
N GLY A 85 -1.08 -4.31 0.81
CA GLY A 85 -0.44 -5.55 1.25
C GLY A 85 -1.44 -6.49 1.95
N CYS A 86 -0.96 -7.45 2.76
CA CYS A 86 -1.89 -8.36 3.43
C CYS A 86 -2.76 -7.61 4.46
N ARG A 87 -2.18 -6.72 5.24
CA ARG A 87 -2.87 -6.03 6.34
C ARG A 87 -2.51 -4.55 6.43
N HIS A 88 -1.98 -3.97 5.37
CA HIS A 88 -1.64 -2.55 5.30
C HIS A 88 -1.99 -1.98 3.94
N THR A 89 -2.08 -0.68 3.89
CA THR A 89 -2.34 0.11 2.68
C THR A 89 -1.39 1.30 2.67
N CYS A 90 -0.82 1.62 1.52
CA CYS A 90 0.04 2.78 1.31
C CYS A 90 -0.53 3.65 0.19
N GLY A 91 -0.61 4.95 0.41
CA GLY A 91 -0.90 5.96 -0.59
C GLY A 91 0.36 6.73 -0.97
N LEU A 92 0.66 6.82 -2.27
CA LEU A 92 1.59 7.81 -2.81
C LEU A 92 0.83 9.11 -3.01
N LEU A 93 1.34 10.20 -2.47
CA LEU A 93 0.67 11.50 -2.46
C LEU A 93 1.21 12.42 -3.56
N ASP A 94 0.45 13.44 -3.89
CA ASP A 94 0.74 14.40 -4.96
C ASP A 94 1.96 15.31 -4.67
N ASP A 95 2.42 15.35 -3.42
CA ASP A 95 3.68 15.97 -3.01
C ASP A 95 4.90 15.03 -3.12
N GLY A 96 4.69 13.77 -3.57
CA GLY A 96 5.72 12.74 -3.73
C GLY A 96 6.07 11.99 -2.45
N THR A 97 5.34 12.21 -1.36
CA THR A 97 5.51 11.44 -0.11
C THR A 97 4.64 10.18 -0.11
N VAL A 98 4.95 9.23 0.78
CA VAL A 98 4.18 8.00 0.99
C VAL A 98 3.70 7.97 2.43
N LYS A 99 2.41 7.70 2.61
CA LYS A 99 1.80 7.41 3.91
C LYS A 99 1.20 6.02 3.91
N CYS A 100 1.44 5.26 4.97
CA CYS A 100 0.95 3.89 5.11
C CYS A 100 0.15 3.74 6.41
N PHE A 101 -0.91 2.93 6.36
CA PHE A 101 -1.76 2.62 7.49
C PHE A 101 -2.13 1.13 7.50
N GLY A 102 -2.63 0.64 8.62
CA GLY A 102 -2.80 -0.77 8.89
C GLY A 102 -1.63 -1.34 9.69
N TYR A 103 -1.39 -2.63 9.59
CA TYR A 103 -0.20 -3.28 10.11
C TYR A 103 1.01 -2.90 9.26
N THR A 104 1.50 -1.71 9.48
CA THR A 104 2.75 -1.26 8.88
C THR A 104 3.87 -1.95 9.64
N THR A 105 4.41 -3.01 9.04
CA THR A 105 5.39 -3.89 9.67
C THR A 105 6.51 -3.09 10.31
N GLY A 106 6.53 -3.07 11.64
CA GLY A 106 7.60 -2.51 12.38
C GLY A 106 7.32 -1.65 13.57
N THR A 107 6.15 -1.20 13.72
CA THR A 107 5.71 -0.62 14.97
C THR A 107 4.91 -1.66 15.76
N THR A 108 4.96 -1.59 17.09
CA THR A 108 4.08 -2.39 17.94
C THR A 108 2.63 -1.94 17.85
N ASP A 109 2.42 -0.78 17.23
CA ASP A 109 1.13 -0.13 17.11
C ASP A 109 0.78 -0.05 15.62
N ASN A 110 -0.39 -0.54 15.25
CA ASN A 110 -0.96 -0.33 13.92
C ASN A 110 -1.25 1.17 13.75
N MET A 111 -1.42 1.62 12.51
CA MET A 111 -1.83 2.99 12.21
C MET A 111 -3.23 2.95 11.57
N GLY A 112 -4.11 3.84 12.01
CA GLY A 112 -5.47 3.94 11.48
C GLY A 112 -6.48 2.98 12.11
N ASP A 113 -6.11 2.31 13.21
CA ASP A 113 -7.00 1.45 14.02
C ASP A 113 -7.62 2.20 15.21
N ASP A 114 -7.04 3.34 15.61
CA ASP A 114 -7.55 4.23 16.64
C ASP A 114 -7.85 5.64 16.10
N ALA A 115 -8.80 6.32 16.76
CA ALA A 115 -9.18 7.68 16.38
C ALA A 115 -8.03 8.68 16.63
N GLY A 116 -7.72 9.51 15.62
CA GLY A 116 -6.68 10.54 15.68
C GLY A 116 -5.32 10.10 15.15
N GLU A 117 -5.20 8.92 14.57
CA GLU A 117 -3.96 8.42 13.96
C GLU A 117 -3.86 8.75 12.46
N MET A 118 -4.97 9.13 11.86
CA MET A 118 -5.05 9.47 10.43
C MET A 118 -4.90 10.98 10.20
N GLY A 119 -4.89 11.38 8.94
CA GLY A 119 -4.80 12.79 8.57
C GLY A 119 -3.39 13.36 8.73
N ASP A 120 -3.29 14.51 9.37
CA ASP A 120 -2.00 15.17 9.62
C ASP A 120 -1.17 14.44 10.69
N ASP A 121 -1.80 13.61 11.52
CA ASP A 121 -1.12 12.80 12.54
C ASP A 121 -0.54 11.49 11.95
N LEU A 122 -0.97 11.05 10.76
CA LEU A 122 -0.36 9.92 10.05
C LEU A 122 1.00 10.34 9.48
N PRO A 123 2.12 9.78 9.98
CA PRO A 123 3.44 10.17 9.50
C PRO A 123 3.68 9.70 8.06
N ALA A 124 4.42 10.50 7.30
CA ALA A 124 4.97 10.03 6.04
C ALA A 124 6.17 9.12 6.29
N VAL A 125 6.35 8.11 5.43
CA VAL A 125 7.55 7.27 5.43
C VAL A 125 8.77 8.13 5.13
N SER A 126 9.82 8.00 5.95
CA SER A 126 11.06 8.79 5.78
C SER A 126 11.87 8.28 4.60
N LEU A 127 11.65 8.85 3.42
CA LEU A 127 12.38 8.56 2.19
C LEU A 127 13.15 9.81 1.73
N ASP A 128 14.41 9.64 1.33
CA ASP A 128 15.22 10.74 0.80
C ASP A 128 14.92 10.93 -0.70
N GLY A 129 13.98 11.81 -1.02
CA GLY A 129 13.62 12.14 -2.40
C GLY A 129 12.13 11.97 -2.69
N THR A 130 11.78 12.08 -3.98
CA THR A 130 10.41 11.97 -4.49
C THR A 130 10.14 10.55 -4.97
N VAL A 131 8.98 10.02 -4.60
CA VAL A 131 8.53 8.69 -5.02
C VAL A 131 7.70 8.79 -6.29
N SER A 132 7.96 7.91 -7.26
CA SER A 132 7.22 7.81 -8.53
C SER A 132 6.26 6.62 -8.58
N ALA A 133 6.51 5.55 -7.79
CA ALA A 133 5.61 4.43 -7.67
C ALA A 133 5.78 3.70 -6.33
N VAL A 134 4.74 3.01 -5.89
CA VAL A 134 4.73 2.19 -4.69
C VAL A 134 4.19 0.80 -5.01
N ALA A 135 4.77 -0.24 -4.40
CA ALA A 135 4.30 -1.62 -4.48
C ALA A 135 4.33 -2.26 -3.11
N ALA A 136 3.27 -2.97 -2.73
CA ALA A 136 3.16 -3.63 -1.44
C ALA A 136 3.12 -5.15 -1.61
N GLY A 137 3.96 -5.84 -0.86
CA GLY A 137 3.87 -7.29 -0.64
C GLY A 137 3.01 -7.60 0.58
N CYS A 138 3.09 -8.84 1.12
CA CYS A 138 2.28 -9.18 2.28
C CYS A 138 2.63 -8.30 3.49
N ASP A 139 3.90 -8.31 3.88
CA ASP A 139 4.39 -7.61 5.08
C ASP A 139 5.60 -6.69 4.73
N HIS A 140 5.72 -6.23 3.48
CA HIS A 140 6.74 -5.27 3.06
C HIS A 140 6.21 -4.34 2.00
N THR A 141 6.86 -3.21 1.82
CA THR A 141 6.52 -2.21 0.81
C THR A 141 7.80 -1.73 0.15
N CYS A 142 7.74 -1.44 -1.13
CA CYS A 142 8.82 -0.85 -1.89
C CYS A 142 8.36 0.42 -2.60
N ALA A 143 9.21 1.43 -2.61
CA ALA A 143 9.07 2.66 -3.37
C ALA A 143 10.09 2.69 -4.52
N LEU A 144 9.63 3.07 -5.69
CA LEU A 144 10.47 3.49 -6.79
C LEU A 144 10.62 5.01 -6.71
N MET A 145 11.85 5.47 -6.60
CA MET A 145 12.19 6.89 -6.57
C MET A 145 12.25 7.47 -7.98
N ASP A 146 12.14 8.79 -8.13
CA ASP A 146 12.21 9.48 -9.42
C ASP A 146 13.54 9.28 -10.16
N ASP A 147 14.61 9.00 -9.43
CA ASP A 147 15.94 8.71 -10.00
C ASP A 147 16.13 7.23 -10.38
N GLY A 148 15.11 6.40 -10.20
CA GLY A 148 15.13 4.97 -10.47
C GLY A 148 15.75 4.12 -9.35
N THR A 149 16.04 4.71 -8.21
CA THR A 149 16.41 3.97 -7.00
C THR A 149 15.20 3.24 -6.44
N VAL A 150 15.41 2.04 -5.90
CA VAL A 150 14.36 1.28 -5.20
C VAL A 150 14.69 1.23 -3.72
N MET A 151 13.73 1.60 -2.87
CA MET A 151 13.84 1.53 -1.42
C MET A 151 12.70 0.67 -0.86
N CYS A 152 13.03 -0.30 -0.01
CA CYS A 152 12.03 -1.20 0.56
C CYS A 152 12.10 -1.18 2.08
N TRP A 153 10.94 -1.36 2.72
CA TRP A 153 10.80 -1.45 4.17
C TRP A 153 9.76 -2.51 4.56
N GLY A 154 9.76 -2.85 5.83
CA GLY A 154 8.92 -3.88 6.38
C GLY A 154 9.70 -5.15 6.72
N ARG A 155 9.03 -6.29 6.60
CA ARG A 155 9.59 -7.60 6.90
C ARG A 155 10.63 -8.03 5.87
N ASN A 156 11.71 -8.67 6.35
CA ASN A 156 12.83 -9.10 5.50
C ASN A 156 13.28 -10.55 5.73
N THR A 157 12.49 -11.36 6.39
CA THR A 157 12.86 -12.74 6.75
C THR A 157 13.18 -13.65 5.56
N HIS A 158 12.82 -13.25 4.35
CA HIS A 158 13.11 -13.97 3.10
C HIS A 158 14.03 -13.18 2.16
N GLY A 159 14.56 -12.02 2.60
CA GLY A 159 15.37 -11.13 1.77
C GLY A 159 14.56 -10.21 0.85
N GLN A 160 13.25 -10.10 1.05
CA GLN A 160 12.32 -9.35 0.18
C GLN A 160 12.59 -7.85 0.09
N LEU A 161 13.42 -7.29 0.98
CA LEU A 161 13.86 -5.88 0.90
C LEU A 161 15.06 -5.67 -0.02
N GLY A 162 15.79 -6.74 -0.40
CA GLY A 162 16.94 -6.62 -1.30
C GLY A 162 18.18 -5.95 -0.68
N THR A 163 18.28 -5.90 0.65
CA THR A 163 19.35 -5.20 1.40
C THR A 163 20.61 -6.06 1.63
N GLY A 164 20.60 -7.31 1.14
CA GLY A 164 21.72 -8.25 1.32
C GLY A 164 21.80 -8.92 2.69
N ASP A 165 20.76 -8.74 3.51
CA ASP A 165 20.57 -9.37 4.81
C ASP A 165 19.13 -9.87 4.98
N SER A 166 18.76 -10.31 6.16
CA SER A 166 17.39 -10.71 6.51
C SER A 166 16.81 -9.92 7.68
N ASP A 167 17.38 -8.74 7.95
CA ASP A 167 16.93 -7.88 9.04
C ASP A 167 15.75 -7.02 8.55
N ASP A 168 14.67 -7.00 9.35
CA ASP A 168 13.50 -6.17 9.08
C ASP A 168 13.89 -4.68 9.14
N ARG A 169 13.38 -3.89 8.20
CA ARG A 169 13.55 -2.42 8.16
C ARG A 169 12.21 -1.77 8.46
N LEU A 170 12.09 -1.36 9.71
CA LEU A 170 10.83 -0.90 10.23
C LEU A 170 10.96 0.59 10.52
N ASP A 171 9.92 1.37 10.25
CA ASP A 171 9.91 2.76 10.68
C ASP A 171 10.02 2.77 12.22
N GLY A 172 11.00 3.50 12.74
CA GLY A 172 11.34 3.49 14.17
C GLY A 172 12.25 2.36 14.66
N SER A 173 12.68 1.42 13.81
CA SER A 173 13.67 0.38 14.18
C SER A 173 15.07 0.93 14.46
N GLY A 174 15.33 2.18 14.05
CA GLY A 174 16.65 2.79 14.09
C GLY A 174 17.60 2.29 13.00
N LEU A 175 17.14 1.41 12.12
CA LEU A 175 17.85 1.01 10.91
C LEU A 175 17.46 1.96 9.78
N GLU A 176 18.45 2.49 9.08
CA GLU A 176 18.23 3.33 7.91
C GLU A 176 17.65 2.48 6.77
N LEU A 177 16.72 3.07 6.01
CA LEU A 177 16.29 2.50 4.75
C LEU A 177 17.46 2.59 3.76
N VAL A 178 17.78 1.47 3.14
CA VAL A 178 18.92 1.34 2.23
C VAL A 178 18.40 1.03 0.84
N ALA A 179 18.95 1.71 -0.15
CA ALA A 179 18.63 1.44 -1.55
C ALA A 179 19.02 0.00 -1.93
N VAL A 180 18.17 -0.65 -2.70
CA VAL A 180 18.44 -1.95 -3.30
C VAL A 180 19.60 -1.81 -4.29
N ASP A 181 20.63 -2.65 -4.16
CA ASP A 181 21.75 -2.66 -5.11
C ASP A 181 21.34 -3.36 -6.41
N LEU A 182 21.13 -2.56 -7.44
CA LEU A 182 20.79 -3.03 -8.78
C LEU A 182 22.02 -3.09 -9.72
N ASP A 183 23.25 -3.09 -9.17
CA ASP A 183 24.52 -3.06 -9.93
C ASP A 183 24.64 -1.85 -10.87
N GLY A 184 24.10 -0.71 -10.46
CA GLY A 184 24.11 0.55 -11.22
C GLY A 184 23.06 0.65 -12.31
N SER A 185 22.15 -0.31 -12.41
CA SER A 185 20.97 -0.23 -13.30
C SER A 185 19.88 0.66 -12.67
N VAL A 186 19.05 1.27 -13.50
CA VAL A 186 17.95 2.15 -13.11
C VAL A 186 16.63 1.38 -13.19
N ALA A 187 15.86 1.32 -12.12
CA ALA A 187 14.53 0.72 -12.16
C ALA A 187 13.52 1.66 -12.84
N THR A 188 12.66 1.09 -13.67
CA THR A 188 11.57 1.80 -14.38
C THR A 188 10.19 1.37 -13.91
N ALA A 189 10.08 0.20 -13.26
CA ALA A 189 8.87 -0.27 -12.58
C ALA A 189 9.25 -1.26 -11.49
N ILE A 190 8.37 -1.38 -10.50
CA ILE A 190 8.48 -2.34 -9.40
C ILE A 190 7.19 -3.12 -9.24
N ALA A 191 7.29 -4.34 -8.76
CA ALA A 191 6.16 -5.16 -8.35
C ALA A 191 6.55 -6.02 -7.15
N ALA A 192 5.62 -6.20 -6.22
CA ALA A 192 5.83 -7.05 -5.06
C ALA A 192 4.85 -8.22 -5.09
N GLY A 193 5.36 -9.40 -4.76
CA GLY A 193 4.56 -10.57 -4.43
C GLY A 193 4.43 -10.73 -2.92
N GLU A 194 3.95 -11.87 -2.45
CA GLU A 194 3.78 -12.11 -1.01
C GLU A 194 5.08 -11.85 -0.23
N SER A 195 6.19 -12.45 -0.63
CA SER A 195 7.48 -12.39 0.06
C SER A 195 8.67 -12.26 -0.90
N HIS A 196 8.49 -11.56 -2.01
CA HIS A 196 9.53 -11.24 -2.98
C HIS A 196 9.21 -9.95 -3.69
N THR A 197 10.22 -9.33 -4.29
CA THR A 197 10.09 -8.09 -5.05
C THR A 197 10.82 -8.24 -6.39
N CYS A 198 10.29 -7.62 -7.44
CA CYS A 198 10.93 -7.54 -8.74
C CYS A 198 10.98 -6.09 -9.22
N ALA A 199 12.07 -5.73 -9.89
CA ALA A 199 12.22 -4.47 -10.61
C ALA A 199 12.43 -4.72 -12.11
N LEU A 200 11.73 -3.98 -12.93
CA LEU A 200 12.02 -3.83 -14.35
C LEU A 200 13.08 -2.73 -14.50
N LEU A 201 14.12 -2.99 -15.26
CA LEU A 201 15.24 -2.09 -15.43
C LEU A 201 15.17 -1.32 -16.76
N ASP A 202 15.98 -0.30 -16.92
CA ASP A 202 16.06 0.57 -18.09
C ASP A 202 16.59 -0.12 -19.35
N ASP A 203 17.21 -1.30 -19.20
CA ASP A 203 17.67 -2.17 -20.28
C ASP A 203 16.64 -3.27 -20.66
N ASP A 204 15.39 -3.17 -20.18
CA ASP A 204 14.30 -4.14 -20.33
C ASP A 204 14.54 -5.48 -19.61
N SER A 205 15.59 -5.60 -18.80
CA SER A 205 15.83 -6.79 -17.94
C SER A 205 15.01 -6.70 -16.64
N ILE A 206 14.90 -7.83 -15.93
CA ILE A 206 14.18 -7.92 -14.66
C ILE A 206 15.14 -8.50 -13.63
N LYS A 207 15.19 -7.87 -12.44
CA LYS A 207 15.83 -8.43 -11.24
C LYS A 207 14.76 -8.71 -10.18
N CYS A 208 14.86 -9.85 -9.50
CA CYS A 208 13.97 -10.24 -8.41
C CYS A 208 14.78 -10.72 -7.19
N TRP A 209 14.26 -10.45 -6.02
CA TRP A 209 14.85 -10.83 -4.73
C TRP A 209 13.81 -11.20 -3.69
#